data_16bca4b486a697898bd2f7cdd30fa128
#
_entry.id   16bca4b486a697898bd2f7cdd30fa128
#
_cell.length_a   1.000
_cell.length_b   1.000
_cell.length_c   1.000
_cell.angle_alpha   90.00
_cell.angle_beta   90.00
_cell.angle_gamma   90.00
#
_symmetry.space_group_name_H-M   'P 1'
#
loop_
_entity.id
_entity.type
_entity.pdbx_description
1 polymer ?
#
loop_
_entity_poly.entity_id
_entity_poly.type
_entity_poly.pdbx_seq_one_letter_code
_entity_poly.pdbx_strand_id
1 'polypeptide(L)'
;MCGIVGAVAQRDVAEILINGLHRLEYRGYDSAGVAVVDPNHELHRVRCLGKVKALDEAVAVKPLIGGTGIAHTRWATHGEPSEANAHPHTSGNFAVVHNGIIENHEELRELLKSRGYVFNSQTDTEVIAHLVEWEMRTAATLLEAVQKTVKQLTGAYGMVVLDREHPEHLVAARSGSPLVIGLGIGENFLASDQLALLSVTRRFIYLEEGDIAEITRRTVDIYDANGQKVEREVHESNLENDAAEKGKFRHFMQKEIYEQPNALINTMEGRILHNNVIVDAIGNGATEILEKVEHIQIVACGTSYNAGMTARYWFEALAGVSCDVEIASEFRYRKFVTRPNSLLVTISQSGETADTLAALRLAKEKGYMAALTICNVSSSSLVRESDLAFMTRAGVEVGVASTKAFTTQLAALLMLVTAIGKVKGNISNEKEVEIVKALQSLPAEIEKALAFDKDIETLAEDFAEKNHALFLGRGEFYPIAMEASLKLKEISYIHAEAYAAGELKHGPLALIDADMPVIVVAPNNELLEKVKSNIEEVRARGGQLYVFADKEAGFTPSEGMKIITMPKVNEIIAPIFYTVPMQLLSYHVALIKGTDVDQPRNLAKSVTVE
;
A
#
# COMPACT_ATOMS: atom_id res chain seq x y z
N MET A 1 7.92 -5.95 0.98
CA MET A 1 7.04 -7.14 1.03
C MET A 1 7.42 -8.11 -0.07
N CYS A 2 7.35 -9.41 0.23
CA CYS A 2 7.74 -10.46 -0.70
C CYS A 2 6.75 -10.66 -1.86
N GLY A 3 7.21 -11.22 -2.97
CA GLY A 3 6.40 -11.62 -4.12
C GLY A 3 6.52 -13.12 -4.37
N ILE A 4 5.39 -13.79 -4.58
CA ILE A 4 5.32 -15.22 -4.95
C ILE A 4 4.78 -15.34 -6.37
N VAL A 5 5.38 -16.24 -7.15
CA VAL A 5 4.84 -16.71 -8.44
C VAL A 5 5.01 -18.23 -8.50
N GLY A 6 3.99 -18.95 -8.93
CA GLY A 6 4.00 -20.39 -9.18
C GLY A 6 3.32 -20.71 -10.52
N ALA A 7 3.72 -21.79 -11.14
CA ALA A 7 3.15 -22.23 -12.41
C ALA A 7 3.20 -23.75 -12.56
N VAL A 8 2.13 -24.32 -13.14
CA VAL A 8 2.03 -25.72 -13.59
C VAL A 8 1.52 -25.71 -15.03
N ALA A 9 2.38 -26.05 -16.00
CA ALA A 9 2.12 -25.94 -17.43
C ALA A 9 2.71 -27.13 -18.21
N GLN A 10 2.46 -27.17 -19.53
CA GLN A 10 3.17 -28.08 -20.45
C GLN A 10 4.45 -27.48 -21.02
N ARG A 11 4.51 -26.14 -21.07
CA ARG A 11 5.65 -25.37 -21.54
C ARG A 11 6.62 -25.06 -20.42
N ASP A 12 7.83 -24.66 -20.76
CA ASP A 12 8.78 -24.16 -19.78
C ASP A 12 8.23 -22.92 -19.06
N VAL A 13 8.32 -22.93 -17.71
CA VAL A 13 7.70 -21.89 -16.87
C VAL A 13 8.69 -20.83 -16.37
N ALA A 14 9.99 -21.02 -16.56
CA ALA A 14 11.01 -20.13 -16.00
C ALA A 14 10.81 -18.67 -16.40
N GLU A 15 10.53 -18.39 -17.68
CA GLU A 15 10.25 -17.04 -18.18
C GLU A 15 9.00 -16.44 -17.56
N ILE A 16 7.93 -17.23 -17.40
CA ILE A 16 6.67 -16.78 -16.76
C ILE A 16 6.93 -16.39 -15.30
N LEU A 17 7.68 -17.22 -14.59
CA LEU A 17 8.02 -17.01 -13.18
C LEU A 17 8.85 -15.73 -13.00
N ILE A 18 9.91 -15.54 -13.80
CA ILE A 18 10.79 -14.37 -13.72
C ILE A 18 10.05 -13.09 -14.13
N ASN A 19 9.27 -13.12 -15.21
CA ASN A 19 8.46 -11.98 -15.63
C ASN A 19 7.41 -11.61 -14.58
N GLY A 20 6.80 -12.60 -13.91
CA GLY A 20 5.92 -12.37 -12.78
C GLY A 20 6.63 -11.72 -11.60
N LEU A 21 7.86 -12.13 -11.28
CA LEU A 21 8.67 -11.48 -10.23
C LEU A 21 9.04 -10.04 -10.60
N HIS A 22 9.40 -9.74 -11.85
CA HIS A 22 9.64 -8.35 -12.29
C HIS A 22 8.43 -7.46 -12.05
N ARG A 23 7.22 -7.98 -12.27
CA ARG A 23 5.97 -7.26 -12.01
C ARG A 23 5.65 -7.11 -10.52
N LEU A 24 6.26 -7.91 -9.63
CA LEU A 24 6.10 -7.84 -8.18
C LEU A 24 7.25 -7.10 -7.48
N GLU A 25 8.32 -6.74 -8.19
CA GLU A 25 9.51 -6.12 -7.60
C GLU A 25 9.21 -4.79 -6.90
N TYR A 26 8.17 -4.06 -7.35
CA TYR A 26 7.69 -2.84 -6.68
C TYR A 26 7.26 -3.07 -5.22
N ARG A 27 6.92 -4.32 -4.85
CA ARG A 27 6.52 -4.67 -3.47
C ARG A 27 7.70 -4.68 -2.49
N GLY A 28 8.93 -4.70 -2.98
CA GLY A 28 10.16 -4.73 -2.21
C GLY A 28 11.01 -5.97 -2.51
N TYR A 29 12.32 -5.83 -2.40
CA TYR A 29 13.28 -6.90 -2.66
C TYR A 29 14.59 -6.71 -1.88
N ASP A 30 15.22 -7.78 -1.46
CA ASP A 30 16.62 -7.86 -1.07
C ASP A 30 17.32 -9.04 -1.75
N SER A 31 16.52 -10.01 -2.17
CA SER A 31 16.98 -11.20 -2.88
C SER A 31 15.82 -11.78 -3.70
N ALA A 32 16.16 -12.57 -4.71
CA ALA A 32 15.19 -13.27 -5.54
C ALA A 32 15.67 -14.71 -5.81
N GLY A 33 14.72 -15.60 -6.09
CA GLY A 33 15.08 -16.95 -6.49
C GLY A 33 13.92 -17.69 -7.14
N VAL A 34 14.29 -18.77 -7.82
CA VAL A 34 13.40 -19.63 -8.59
C VAL A 34 13.81 -21.10 -8.41
N ALA A 35 12.80 -21.97 -8.35
CA ALA A 35 13.00 -23.42 -8.43
C ALA A 35 12.06 -24.01 -9.49
N VAL A 36 12.61 -24.85 -10.36
CA VAL A 36 11.88 -25.53 -11.44
C VAL A 36 12.22 -27.01 -11.41
N VAL A 37 11.22 -27.86 -11.61
CA VAL A 37 11.41 -29.30 -11.76
C VAL A 37 11.51 -29.64 -13.24
N ASP A 38 12.61 -30.29 -13.63
CA ASP A 38 12.85 -30.70 -14.99
C ASP A 38 12.09 -31.99 -15.38
N PRO A 39 12.06 -32.39 -16.65
CA PRO A 39 11.41 -33.63 -17.09
C PRO A 39 11.99 -34.92 -16.51
N ASN A 40 13.19 -34.87 -15.89
CA ASN A 40 13.81 -36.01 -15.21
C ASN A 40 13.52 -36.02 -13.70
N HIS A 41 12.60 -35.17 -13.23
CA HIS A 41 12.24 -34.96 -11.82
C HIS A 41 13.42 -34.42 -10.96
N GLU A 42 14.37 -33.71 -11.61
CA GLU A 42 15.41 -33.02 -10.88
C GLU A 42 14.97 -31.57 -10.54
N LEU A 43 15.16 -31.18 -9.29
CA LEU A 43 14.85 -29.84 -8.80
C LEU A 43 16.04 -28.91 -9.02
N HIS A 44 15.90 -27.97 -9.93
CA HIS A 44 16.89 -26.92 -10.21
C HIS A 44 16.51 -25.63 -9.50
N ARG A 45 17.41 -25.09 -8.70
CA ARG A 45 17.21 -23.87 -7.92
C ARG A 45 18.31 -22.85 -8.21
N VAL A 46 17.90 -21.59 -8.42
CA VAL A 46 18.80 -20.43 -8.56
C VAL A 46 18.32 -19.34 -7.59
N ARG A 47 19.26 -18.72 -6.86
CA ARG A 47 19.01 -17.65 -5.89
C ARG A 47 20.05 -16.57 -6.05
N CYS A 48 19.68 -15.30 -5.97
CA CYS A 48 20.56 -14.15 -6.11
C CYS A 48 20.20 -13.05 -5.09
N LEU A 49 21.21 -12.33 -4.65
CA LEU A 49 21.02 -11.07 -3.91
C LEU A 49 20.63 -9.94 -4.86
N GLY A 50 19.81 -9.01 -4.36
CA GLY A 50 19.42 -7.80 -5.08
C GLY A 50 18.16 -7.97 -5.94
N LYS A 51 18.10 -7.19 -7.02
CA LYS A 51 16.93 -7.10 -7.91
C LYS A 51 16.72 -8.38 -8.72
N VAL A 52 15.48 -8.61 -9.18
CA VAL A 52 15.11 -9.72 -10.06
C VAL A 52 15.98 -9.79 -11.32
N LYS A 53 16.51 -8.66 -11.77
CA LYS A 53 17.48 -8.61 -12.88
C LYS A 53 18.69 -9.50 -12.65
N ALA A 54 19.22 -9.59 -11.43
CA ALA A 54 20.35 -10.47 -11.12
C ALA A 54 19.97 -11.96 -11.28
N LEU A 55 18.74 -12.32 -10.88
CA LEU A 55 18.19 -13.66 -11.09
C LEU A 55 17.99 -13.96 -12.58
N ASP A 56 17.46 -13.02 -13.34
CA ASP A 56 17.26 -13.14 -14.79
C ASP A 56 18.59 -13.39 -15.51
N GLU A 57 19.63 -12.59 -15.21
CA GLU A 57 20.99 -12.79 -15.74
C GLU A 57 21.58 -14.17 -15.37
N ALA A 58 21.37 -14.63 -14.14
CA ALA A 58 21.84 -15.94 -13.70
C ALA A 58 21.11 -17.10 -14.42
N VAL A 59 19.81 -17.00 -14.62
CA VAL A 59 19.01 -17.99 -15.36
C VAL A 59 19.33 -17.95 -16.86
N ALA A 60 19.64 -16.79 -17.44
CA ALA A 60 20.11 -16.69 -18.83
C ALA A 60 21.43 -17.46 -19.07
N VAL A 61 22.32 -17.49 -18.06
CA VAL A 61 23.58 -18.28 -18.14
C VAL A 61 23.33 -19.77 -17.96
N LYS A 62 22.38 -20.15 -17.09
CA LYS A 62 22.00 -21.54 -16.82
C LYS A 62 20.47 -21.68 -16.96
N PRO A 63 19.96 -21.90 -18.17
CA PRO A 63 18.52 -22.02 -18.41
C PRO A 63 17.89 -23.12 -17.58
N LEU A 64 16.71 -22.82 -17.03
CA LEU A 64 15.87 -23.75 -16.29
C LEU A 64 14.77 -24.25 -17.23
N ILE A 65 14.69 -25.55 -17.39
CA ILE A 65 13.74 -26.23 -18.28
C ILE A 65 12.79 -27.05 -17.41
N GLY A 66 11.49 -26.86 -17.59
CA GLY A 66 10.48 -27.62 -16.87
C GLY A 66 9.12 -26.94 -16.83
N GLY A 67 8.07 -27.74 -16.67
CA GLY A 67 6.67 -27.28 -16.70
C GLY A 67 6.10 -26.88 -15.34
N THR A 68 6.85 -27.06 -14.25
CA THR A 68 6.39 -26.71 -12.91
C THR A 68 7.49 -26.02 -12.13
N GLY A 69 7.15 -24.92 -11.50
CA GLY A 69 8.09 -24.16 -10.72
C GLY A 69 7.46 -23.11 -9.81
N ILE A 70 8.27 -22.62 -8.90
CA ILE A 70 7.94 -21.56 -7.94
C ILE A 70 9.06 -20.54 -7.87
N ALA A 71 8.72 -19.28 -7.69
CA ALA A 71 9.68 -18.18 -7.63
C ALA A 71 9.27 -17.16 -6.58
N HIS A 72 10.23 -16.39 -6.09
CA HIS A 72 10.05 -15.48 -4.98
C HIS A 72 10.98 -14.26 -5.05
N THR A 73 10.45 -13.08 -4.71
CA THR A 73 11.24 -11.92 -4.30
C THR A 73 11.12 -11.77 -2.80
N ARG A 74 12.25 -11.76 -2.09
CA ARG A 74 12.28 -11.67 -0.65
C ARG A 74 12.44 -10.23 -0.17
N TRP A 75 11.71 -9.90 0.87
CA TRP A 75 11.96 -8.77 1.75
C TRP A 75 12.27 -9.31 3.15
N ALA A 76 13.49 -9.09 3.63
CA ALA A 76 13.96 -9.71 4.87
C ALA A 76 13.12 -9.27 6.07
N THR A 77 12.51 -10.25 6.73
CA THR A 77 11.89 -10.12 8.07
C THR A 77 12.74 -10.86 9.11
N HIS A 78 13.25 -12.05 8.76
CA HIS A 78 14.14 -12.89 9.59
C HIS A 78 15.40 -13.25 8.82
N GLY A 79 16.55 -13.02 9.44
CA GLY A 79 17.87 -13.25 8.83
C GLY A 79 18.29 -12.15 7.85
N GLU A 80 19.60 -11.90 7.79
CA GLU A 80 20.20 -10.88 6.91
C GLU A 80 19.94 -11.19 5.41
N PRO A 81 19.98 -10.18 4.53
CA PRO A 81 20.00 -10.40 3.10
C PRO A 81 21.23 -11.22 2.69
N SER A 82 21.00 -12.47 2.32
CA SER A 82 22.03 -13.40 1.86
C SER A 82 21.43 -14.41 0.89
N GLU A 83 22.25 -15.02 0.04
CA GLU A 83 21.81 -16.08 -0.85
C GLU A 83 21.27 -17.30 -0.09
N ALA A 84 21.83 -17.61 1.09
CA ALA A 84 21.37 -18.69 1.95
C ALA A 84 19.94 -18.44 2.47
N ASN A 85 19.60 -17.19 2.73
CA ASN A 85 18.30 -16.77 3.23
C ASN A 85 17.28 -16.46 2.11
N ALA A 86 17.70 -16.44 0.83
CA ALA A 86 16.80 -16.25 -0.30
C ALA A 86 15.91 -17.50 -0.53
N HIS A 87 14.65 -17.29 -0.87
CA HIS A 87 13.74 -18.37 -1.27
C HIS A 87 13.97 -18.79 -2.73
N PRO A 88 13.52 -19.99 -3.14
CA PRO A 88 12.88 -21.06 -2.38
C PRO A 88 13.82 -21.79 -1.40
N HIS A 89 13.29 -22.20 -0.23
CA HIS A 89 13.95 -23.15 0.66
C HIS A 89 13.60 -24.59 0.30
N THR A 90 14.51 -25.52 0.56
CA THR A 90 14.32 -26.92 0.19
C THR A 90 14.56 -27.86 1.37
N SER A 91 13.81 -28.96 1.42
CA SER A 91 13.98 -30.07 2.34
C SER A 91 13.61 -31.36 1.62
N GLY A 92 14.53 -32.32 1.50
CA GLY A 92 14.31 -33.55 0.74
C GLY A 92 13.87 -33.29 -0.69
N ASN A 93 12.66 -33.73 -1.02
CA ASN A 93 12.06 -33.56 -2.36
C ASN A 93 11.25 -32.27 -2.51
N PHE A 94 11.14 -31.48 -1.46
CA PHE A 94 10.23 -30.32 -1.40
C PHE A 94 10.97 -29.00 -1.58
N ALA A 95 10.31 -28.08 -2.27
CA ALA A 95 10.69 -26.67 -2.31
C ALA A 95 9.52 -25.80 -1.83
N VAL A 96 9.82 -24.75 -1.05
CA VAL A 96 8.82 -23.88 -0.44
C VAL A 96 9.19 -22.41 -0.66
N VAL A 97 8.18 -21.62 -1.04
CA VAL A 97 8.21 -20.16 -0.97
C VAL A 97 7.15 -19.68 -0.01
N HIS A 98 7.41 -18.59 0.69
CA HIS A 98 6.54 -18.10 1.76
C HIS A 98 6.61 -16.58 1.86
N ASN A 99 5.43 -15.97 1.97
CA ASN A 99 5.22 -14.57 2.37
C ASN A 99 4.54 -14.58 3.73
N GLY A 100 5.08 -13.87 4.69
CA GLY A 100 4.52 -13.81 6.04
C GLY A 100 5.59 -13.92 7.12
N ILE A 101 5.15 -14.21 8.33
CA ILE A 101 5.99 -14.47 9.50
C ILE A 101 5.40 -15.64 10.28
N ILE A 102 6.20 -16.65 10.55
CA ILE A 102 5.84 -17.76 11.43
C ILE A 102 6.36 -17.45 12.84
N GLU A 103 5.45 -17.02 13.71
CA GLU A 103 5.78 -16.54 15.05
C GLU A 103 6.41 -17.62 15.94
N ASN A 104 5.94 -18.88 15.83
CA ASN A 104 6.48 -20.01 16.60
C ASN A 104 7.63 -20.74 15.90
N HIS A 105 8.33 -20.09 14.95
CA HIS A 105 9.37 -20.72 14.14
C HIS A 105 10.56 -21.22 14.99
N GLU A 106 10.93 -20.56 16.07
CA GLU A 106 12.05 -21.00 16.93
C GLU A 106 11.72 -22.30 17.66
N GLU A 107 10.51 -22.45 18.21
CA GLU A 107 10.04 -23.67 18.86
C GLU A 107 10.05 -24.84 17.88
N LEU A 108 9.51 -24.62 16.68
CA LEU A 108 9.47 -25.62 15.61
C LEU A 108 10.87 -25.96 15.11
N ARG A 109 11.77 -24.99 15.03
CA ARG A 109 13.19 -25.16 14.66
C ARG A 109 13.91 -26.11 15.63
N GLU A 110 13.78 -25.89 16.93
CA GLU A 110 14.38 -26.75 17.95
C GLU A 110 13.78 -28.17 17.92
N LEU A 111 12.47 -28.28 17.74
CA LEU A 111 11.81 -29.59 17.55
C LEU A 111 12.38 -30.34 16.33
N LEU A 112 12.52 -29.68 15.18
CA LEU A 112 13.03 -30.29 13.96
C LEU A 112 14.52 -30.64 14.07
N LYS A 113 15.34 -29.81 14.74
CA LYS A 113 16.74 -30.16 15.06
C LYS A 113 16.81 -31.43 15.91
N SER A 114 15.92 -31.59 16.90
CA SER A 114 15.88 -32.81 17.72
C SER A 114 15.53 -34.07 16.90
N ARG A 115 14.90 -33.88 15.74
CA ARG A 115 14.53 -34.93 14.78
C ARG A 115 15.61 -35.16 13.71
N GLY A 116 16.74 -34.44 13.81
CA GLY A 116 17.91 -34.62 12.93
C GLY A 116 17.95 -33.69 11.71
N TYR A 117 17.06 -32.69 11.62
CA TYR A 117 17.12 -31.70 10.54
C TYR A 117 18.25 -30.70 10.74
N VAL A 118 18.92 -30.34 9.66
CA VAL A 118 20.02 -29.36 9.64
C VAL A 118 19.52 -28.10 8.95
N PHE A 119 19.61 -26.98 9.63
CA PHE A 119 19.20 -25.69 9.11
C PHE A 119 20.38 -24.95 8.49
N ASN A 120 20.20 -24.47 7.28
CA ASN A 120 21.21 -23.75 6.47
C ASN A 120 20.89 -22.27 6.33
N SER A 121 19.73 -21.81 6.82
CA SER A 121 19.30 -20.42 6.80
C SER A 121 18.84 -19.95 8.18
N GLN A 122 18.71 -18.64 8.27
CA GLN A 122 18.17 -17.95 9.46
C GLN A 122 16.65 -17.70 9.34
N THR A 123 16.01 -18.11 8.23
CA THR A 123 14.63 -17.78 7.93
C THR A 123 13.65 -18.69 8.69
N ASP A 124 12.48 -18.16 8.96
CA ASP A 124 11.32 -18.91 9.45
C ASP A 124 10.78 -19.88 8.37
N THR A 125 10.97 -19.58 7.09
CA THR A 125 10.48 -20.39 5.97
C THR A 125 11.15 -21.75 5.87
N GLU A 126 12.45 -21.89 6.24
CA GLU A 126 13.12 -23.19 6.23
C GLU A 126 12.47 -24.17 7.21
N VAL A 127 11.87 -23.65 8.29
CA VAL A 127 11.05 -24.46 9.22
C VAL A 127 9.87 -25.10 8.51
N ILE A 128 9.18 -24.34 7.65
CA ILE A 128 8.04 -24.87 6.87
C ILE A 128 8.51 -26.00 5.95
N ALA A 129 9.63 -25.83 5.24
CA ALA A 129 10.15 -26.85 4.33
C ALA A 129 10.45 -28.17 5.06
N HIS A 130 11.12 -28.09 6.20
CA HIS A 130 11.43 -29.27 7.01
C HIS A 130 10.18 -29.88 7.64
N LEU A 131 9.22 -29.07 8.04
CA LEU A 131 7.98 -29.56 8.63
C LEU A 131 7.11 -30.29 7.60
N VAL A 132 7.01 -29.79 6.37
CA VAL A 132 6.32 -30.47 5.25
C VAL A 132 6.95 -31.84 4.99
N GLU A 133 8.29 -31.92 4.91
CA GLU A 133 9.01 -33.19 4.73
C GLU A 133 8.74 -34.15 5.90
N TRP A 134 8.73 -33.64 7.13
CA TRP A 134 8.40 -34.46 8.31
C TRP A 134 7.00 -35.02 8.24
N GLU A 135 6.01 -34.19 7.96
CA GLU A 135 4.61 -34.61 7.89
C GLU A 135 4.34 -35.56 6.72
N MET A 136 5.08 -35.45 5.63
CA MET A 136 4.98 -36.35 4.48
C MET A 136 5.31 -37.81 4.82
N ARG A 137 6.07 -38.07 5.90
CA ARG A 137 6.35 -39.44 6.35
C ARG A 137 5.11 -40.21 6.76
N THR A 138 4.02 -39.52 7.15
CA THR A 138 2.75 -40.10 7.61
C THR A 138 1.55 -39.68 6.79
N ALA A 139 1.72 -38.78 5.85
CA ALA A 139 0.70 -38.32 4.93
C ALA A 139 0.70 -39.19 3.65
N ALA A 140 -0.46 -39.36 3.07
CA ALA A 140 -0.64 -40.09 1.82
C ALA A 140 -0.39 -39.18 0.59
N THR A 141 -0.59 -37.87 0.74
CA THR A 141 -0.44 -36.87 -0.34
C THR A 141 0.23 -35.60 0.17
N LEU A 142 0.78 -34.81 -0.75
CA LEU A 142 1.34 -33.48 -0.42
C LEU A 142 0.27 -32.57 0.21
N LEU A 143 -0.96 -32.61 -0.28
CA LEU A 143 -2.08 -31.87 0.29
C LEU A 143 -2.27 -32.21 1.78
N GLU A 144 -2.29 -33.50 2.14
CA GLU A 144 -2.42 -33.94 3.53
C GLU A 144 -1.24 -33.49 4.40
N ALA A 145 -0.01 -33.56 3.86
CA ALA A 145 1.19 -33.09 4.56
C ALA A 145 1.12 -31.58 4.85
N VAL A 146 0.69 -30.78 3.87
CA VAL A 146 0.49 -29.33 4.04
C VAL A 146 -0.64 -29.04 5.05
N GLN A 147 -1.75 -29.76 4.99
CA GLN A 147 -2.85 -29.64 5.97
C GLN A 147 -2.39 -29.94 7.41
N LYS A 148 -1.50 -30.92 7.61
CA LYS A 148 -0.89 -31.21 8.90
C LYS A 148 0.11 -30.14 9.33
N THR A 149 0.87 -29.62 8.39
CA THR A 149 1.86 -28.56 8.61
C THR A 149 1.17 -27.28 9.10
N VAL A 150 0.17 -26.77 8.39
CA VAL A 150 -0.48 -25.50 8.73
C VAL A 150 -1.15 -25.50 10.11
N LYS A 151 -1.56 -26.65 10.62
CA LYS A 151 -2.12 -26.80 11.99
C LYS A 151 -1.10 -26.56 13.09
N GLN A 152 0.19 -26.61 12.78
CA GLN A 152 1.30 -26.41 13.71
C GLN A 152 1.90 -25.00 13.61
N LEU A 153 1.56 -24.25 12.55
CA LEU A 153 2.06 -22.90 12.34
C LEU A 153 1.21 -21.87 13.10
N THR A 154 1.88 -20.94 13.75
CA THR A 154 1.25 -19.74 14.32
C THR A 154 1.81 -18.53 13.58
N GLY A 155 0.94 -17.61 13.15
CA GLY A 155 1.33 -16.40 12.42
C GLY A 155 0.67 -16.29 11.05
N ALA A 156 1.15 -15.35 10.24
CA ALA A 156 0.63 -15.08 8.90
C ALA A 156 1.48 -15.76 7.83
N TYR A 157 0.82 -16.39 6.86
CA TYR A 157 1.50 -17.01 5.72
C TYR A 157 0.65 -16.99 4.44
N GLY A 158 1.35 -16.79 3.33
CA GLY A 158 0.94 -17.22 2.00
C GLY A 158 2.08 -18.09 1.48
N MET A 159 1.89 -19.38 1.35
CA MET A 159 2.97 -20.29 0.97
C MET A 159 2.60 -21.18 -0.21
N VAL A 160 3.62 -21.59 -0.96
CA VAL A 160 3.50 -22.57 -2.05
C VAL A 160 4.56 -23.65 -1.88
N VAL A 161 4.11 -24.88 -1.97
CA VAL A 161 4.93 -26.09 -1.86
C VAL A 161 4.94 -26.84 -3.18
N LEU A 162 6.14 -27.21 -3.60
CA LEU A 162 6.43 -28.03 -4.78
C LEU A 162 7.06 -29.34 -4.33
N ASP A 163 6.63 -30.47 -4.89
CA ASP A 163 7.25 -31.79 -4.74
C ASP A 163 7.87 -32.22 -6.08
N ARG A 164 9.16 -32.49 -6.13
CA ARG A 164 9.84 -32.94 -7.36
C ARG A 164 9.41 -34.33 -7.82
N GLU A 165 8.96 -35.21 -6.92
CA GLU A 165 8.49 -36.55 -7.29
C GLU A 165 7.10 -36.50 -7.97
N HIS A 166 6.32 -35.45 -7.67
CA HIS A 166 5.01 -35.21 -8.22
C HIS A 166 4.91 -33.80 -8.83
N PRO A 167 5.69 -33.50 -9.90
CA PRO A 167 5.82 -32.16 -10.44
C PRO A 167 4.54 -31.62 -11.12
N GLU A 168 3.53 -32.47 -11.31
CA GLU A 168 2.23 -32.05 -11.84
C GLU A 168 1.35 -31.32 -10.82
N HIS A 169 1.78 -31.21 -9.57
CA HIS A 169 1.03 -30.58 -8.47
C HIS A 169 1.82 -29.44 -7.82
N LEU A 170 1.08 -28.37 -7.47
CA LEU A 170 1.48 -27.39 -6.46
C LEU A 170 0.43 -27.39 -5.36
N VAL A 171 0.86 -27.26 -4.11
CA VAL A 171 -0.04 -27.02 -2.99
C VAL A 171 0.23 -25.66 -2.40
N ALA A 172 -0.82 -24.85 -2.29
CA ALA A 172 -0.76 -23.50 -1.71
C ALA A 172 -1.61 -23.45 -0.45
N ALA A 173 -1.19 -22.66 0.52
CA ALA A 173 -1.98 -22.38 1.72
C ALA A 173 -1.89 -20.90 2.09
N ARG A 174 -3.01 -20.38 2.59
CA ARG A 174 -3.13 -18.96 2.96
C ARG A 174 -3.67 -18.80 4.38
N SER A 175 -3.00 -17.92 5.15
CA SER A 175 -3.50 -17.30 6.37
C SER A 175 -2.85 -15.92 6.51
N GLY A 176 -3.62 -14.84 6.51
CA GLY A 176 -3.12 -13.47 6.62
C GLY A 176 -2.52 -12.90 5.33
N SER A 177 -1.58 -13.58 4.67
CA SER A 177 -0.94 -13.09 3.44
C SER A 177 -1.71 -13.47 2.17
N PRO A 178 -1.91 -12.56 1.20
CA PRO A 178 -2.75 -12.83 0.02
C PRO A 178 -2.10 -13.83 -0.95
N LEU A 179 -2.93 -14.70 -1.52
CA LEU A 179 -2.62 -15.57 -2.65
C LEU A 179 -3.78 -15.59 -3.64
N VAL A 180 -3.45 -15.62 -4.93
CA VAL A 180 -4.40 -15.68 -6.04
C VAL A 180 -3.99 -16.77 -7.02
N ILE A 181 -4.97 -17.53 -7.51
CA ILE A 181 -4.78 -18.55 -8.54
C ILE A 181 -5.22 -17.99 -9.88
N GLY A 182 -4.36 -18.06 -10.89
CA GLY A 182 -4.66 -17.71 -12.27
C GLY A 182 -5.04 -18.93 -13.08
N LEU A 183 -6.23 -18.91 -13.69
CA LEU A 183 -6.74 -20.00 -14.50
C LEU A 183 -6.34 -19.82 -15.98
N GLY A 184 -5.55 -20.74 -16.51
CA GLY A 184 -5.18 -20.80 -17.92
C GLY A 184 -5.92 -21.89 -18.69
N ILE A 185 -5.46 -22.16 -19.90
CA ILE A 185 -5.98 -23.24 -20.76
C ILE A 185 -4.93 -24.38 -20.79
N GLY A 186 -5.17 -25.43 -20.01
CA GLY A 186 -4.22 -26.54 -19.85
C GLY A 186 -2.98 -26.18 -19.04
N GLU A 187 -3.04 -25.09 -18.31
CA GLU A 187 -2.03 -24.58 -17.40
C GLU A 187 -2.72 -23.76 -16.30
N ASN A 188 -2.16 -23.73 -15.11
CA ASN A 188 -2.62 -22.91 -14.00
C ASN A 188 -1.44 -22.23 -13.30
N PHE A 189 -1.72 -21.10 -12.72
CA PHE A 189 -0.73 -20.22 -12.13
C PHE A 189 -1.12 -19.83 -10.71
N LEU A 190 -0.17 -19.33 -9.97
CA LEU A 190 -0.38 -18.83 -8.62
C LEU A 190 0.51 -17.61 -8.39
N ALA A 191 0.02 -16.60 -7.69
CA ALA A 191 0.83 -15.46 -7.29
C ALA A 191 0.31 -14.82 -6.00
N SER A 192 1.15 -13.99 -5.39
CA SER A 192 0.73 -13.14 -4.28
C SER A 192 -0.06 -11.90 -4.73
N ASP A 193 -0.07 -11.60 -6.05
CA ASP A 193 -0.83 -10.51 -6.65
C ASP A 193 -1.13 -10.84 -8.12
N GLN A 194 -2.36 -10.54 -8.58
CA GLN A 194 -2.80 -10.77 -9.95
C GLN A 194 -1.92 -10.09 -11.02
N LEU A 195 -1.28 -8.95 -10.67
CA LEU A 195 -0.40 -8.21 -11.59
C LEU A 195 0.73 -9.08 -12.16
N ALA A 196 1.23 -10.04 -11.37
CA ALA A 196 2.25 -10.98 -11.81
C ALA A 196 1.80 -11.83 -13.00
N LEU A 197 0.51 -12.12 -13.10
CA LEU A 197 -0.06 -13.11 -14.00
C LEU A 197 -0.86 -12.53 -15.17
N LEU A 198 -1.02 -11.20 -15.27
CA LEU A 198 -1.81 -10.55 -16.32
C LEU A 198 -1.32 -10.85 -17.75
N SER A 199 -0.03 -11.23 -17.91
CA SER A 199 0.54 -11.63 -19.20
C SER A 199 0.10 -13.03 -19.65
N VAL A 200 -0.40 -13.87 -18.75
CA VAL A 200 -0.76 -15.27 -19.00
C VAL A 200 -2.24 -15.56 -18.80
N THR A 201 -2.93 -14.82 -17.95
CA THR A 201 -4.38 -14.99 -17.73
C THR A 201 -5.02 -13.72 -17.18
N ARG A 202 -6.34 -13.61 -17.38
CA ARG A 202 -7.20 -12.59 -16.76
C ARG A 202 -8.25 -13.20 -15.81
N ARG A 203 -8.28 -14.51 -15.66
CA ARG A 203 -9.26 -15.23 -14.83
C ARG A 203 -8.59 -15.65 -13.51
N PHE A 204 -9.14 -15.19 -12.40
CA PHE A 204 -8.52 -15.33 -11.07
C PHE A 204 -9.49 -15.89 -10.04
N ILE A 205 -8.96 -16.74 -9.15
CA ILE A 205 -9.60 -17.16 -7.91
C ILE A 205 -8.76 -16.58 -6.75
N TYR A 206 -9.39 -15.80 -5.89
CA TYR A 206 -8.75 -15.28 -4.68
C TYR A 206 -8.98 -16.27 -3.55
N LEU A 207 -7.90 -16.79 -2.96
CA LEU A 207 -8.02 -17.66 -1.79
C LEU A 207 -8.53 -16.84 -0.59
N GLU A 208 -9.42 -17.45 0.19
CA GLU A 208 -9.93 -16.89 1.43
C GLU A 208 -9.07 -17.30 2.63
N GLU A 209 -9.36 -16.75 3.80
CA GLU A 209 -8.62 -17.03 5.04
C GLU A 209 -8.71 -18.50 5.43
N GLY A 210 -7.56 -19.16 5.60
CA GLY A 210 -7.47 -20.58 5.92
C GLY A 210 -7.61 -21.53 4.74
N ASP A 211 -7.74 -21.03 3.50
CA ASP A 211 -7.82 -21.88 2.33
C ASP A 211 -6.50 -22.59 2.03
N ILE A 212 -6.62 -23.86 1.62
CA ILE A 212 -5.55 -24.68 1.06
C ILE A 212 -5.97 -25.14 -0.33
N ALA A 213 -5.15 -24.92 -1.33
CA ALA A 213 -5.45 -25.27 -2.72
C ALA A 213 -4.45 -26.28 -3.27
N GLU A 214 -4.95 -27.34 -3.89
CA GLU A 214 -4.19 -28.24 -4.75
C GLU A 214 -4.38 -27.83 -6.21
N ILE A 215 -3.29 -27.56 -6.90
CA ILE A 215 -3.29 -26.96 -8.23
C ILE A 215 -2.56 -27.88 -9.18
N THR A 216 -3.26 -28.34 -10.21
CA THR A 216 -2.67 -29.08 -11.32
C THR A 216 -2.82 -28.27 -12.61
N ARG A 217 -2.31 -28.78 -13.74
CA ARG A 217 -2.55 -28.15 -15.04
C ARG A 217 -4.02 -28.08 -15.46
N ARG A 218 -4.88 -28.93 -14.90
CA ARG A 218 -6.28 -29.09 -15.32
C ARG A 218 -7.29 -28.76 -14.26
N THR A 219 -6.92 -28.91 -13.00
CA THR A 219 -7.82 -28.78 -11.84
C THR A 219 -7.26 -27.82 -10.81
N VAL A 220 -8.16 -27.16 -10.11
CA VAL A 220 -7.91 -26.39 -8.90
C VAL A 220 -8.92 -26.86 -7.87
N ASP A 221 -8.45 -27.54 -6.84
CA ASP A 221 -9.25 -28.05 -5.74
C ASP A 221 -8.91 -27.25 -4.47
N ILE A 222 -9.92 -26.58 -3.88
CA ILE A 222 -9.75 -25.70 -2.73
C ILE A 222 -10.45 -26.31 -1.52
N TYR A 223 -9.79 -26.25 -0.37
CA TYR A 223 -10.27 -26.74 0.91
C TYR A 223 -10.24 -25.61 1.93
N ASP A 224 -11.31 -25.42 2.68
CA ASP A 224 -11.42 -24.42 3.72
C ASP A 224 -10.60 -24.78 4.98
N ALA A 225 -10.60 -23.91 5.99
CA ALA A 225 -9.92 -24.11 7.27
C ALA A 225 -10.37 -25.40 8.03
N ASN A 226 -11.55 -25.95 7.70
CA ASN A 226 -12.07 -27.20 8.26
C ASN A 226 -11.66 -28.42 7.42
N GLY A 227 -10.95 -28.22 6.30
CA GLY A 227 -10.57 -29.27 5.37
C GLY A 227 -11.72 -29.74 4.45
N GLN A 228 -12.79 -28.97 4.33
CA GLN A 228 -13.90 -29.27 3.44
C GLN A 228 -13.62 -28.67 2.06
N LYS A 229 -13.87 -29.45 1.01
CA LYS A 229 -13.74 -28.97 -0.36
C LYS A 229 -14.79 -27.91 -0.64
N VAL A 230 -14.34 -26.74 -1.12
CA VAL A 230 -15.17 -25.57 -1.38
C VAL A 230 -14.94 -25.01 -2.79
N GLU A 231 -15.93 -24.31 -3.30
CA GLU A 231 -15.81 -23.53 -4.53
C GLU A 231 -15.58 -22.05 -4.19
N ARG A 232 -14.74 -21.38 -4.97
CA ARG A 232 -14.49 -19.94 -4.89
C ARG A 232 -14.85 -19.29 -6.21
N GLU A 233 -15.33 -18.05 -6.14
CA GLU A 233 -15.73 -17.29 -7.32
C GLU A 233 -14.54 -17.01 -8.24
N VAL A 234 -14.78 -17.15 -9.56
CA VAL A 234 -13.82 -16.77 -10.60
C VAL A 234 -14.06 -15.34 -11.01
N HIS A 235 -13.08 -14.48 -10.79
CA HIS A 235 -13.11 -13.07 -11.17
C HIS A 235 -12.35 -12.83 -12.47
N GLU A 236 -12.89 -11.99 -13.35
CA GLU A 236 -12.20 -11.53 -14.54
C GLU A 236 -11.59 -10.15 -14.31
N SER A 237 -10.28 -10.04 -14.50
CA SER A 237 -9.56 -8.78 -14.32
C SER A 237 -9.70 -7.88 -15.54
N ASN A 238 -10.11 -6.64 -15.33
CA ASN A 238 -10.18 -5.59 -16.34
C ASN A 238 -8.90 -4.76 -16.44
N LEU A 239 -7.84 -5.11 -15.69
CA LEU A 239 -6.57 -4.40 -15.74
C LEU A 239 -5.88 -4.62 -17.09
N GLU A 240 -5.39 -3.53 -17.68
CA GLU A 240 -4.60 -3.60 -18.91
C GLU A 240 -3.15 -3.98 -18.59
N ASN A 241 -2.49 -4.68 -19.52
CA ASN A 241 -1.07 -5.06 -19.35
C ASN A 241 -0.15 -3.84 -19.19
N ASP A 242 -0.49 -2.72 -19.86
CA ASP A 242 0.30 -1.50 -19.91
C ASP A 242 0.12 -0.61 -18.66
N ALA A 243 -0.82 -0.96 -17.77
CA ALA A 243 -1.10 -0.19 -16.56
C ALA A 243 0.14 -0.05 -15.63
N ALA A 244 1.06 -1.01 -15.71
CA ALA A 244 2.31 -1.03 -14.95
C ALA A 244 3.52 -0.54 -15.77
N GLU A 245 3.34 0.20 -16.87
CA GLU A 245 4.43 0.77 -17.66
C GLU A 245 4.63 2.26 -17.38
N LYS A 246 5.89 2.72 -17.47
CA LYS A 246 6.25 4.13 -17.25
C LYS A 246 5.79 5.06 -18.37
N GLY A 247 5.59 4.52 -19.57
CA GLY A 247 5.28 5.31 -20.76
C GLY A 247 6.38 6.34 -21.05
N LYS A 248 6.00 7.60 -21.24
CA LYS A 248 6.91 8.72 -21.52
C LYS A 248 7.66 9.27 -20.29
N PHE A 249 7.33 8.81 -19.10
CA PHE A 249 7.89 9.34 -17.85
C PHE A 249 9.17 8.60 -17.45
N ARG A 250 10.05 9.31 -16.78
CA ARG A 250 11.32 8.76 -16.30
C ARG A 250 11.11 7.77 -15.13
N HIS A 251 10.13 8.06 -14.23
CA HIS A 251 9.83 7.30 -13.04
C HIS A 251 8.33 7.06 -12.92
N PHE A 252 7.94 5.98 -12.21
CA PHE A 252 6.53 5.72 -11.89
C PHE A 252 5.94 6.84 -11.04
N MET A 253 6.65 7.29 -10.01
CA MET A 253 6.18 8.40 -9.17
C MET A 253 5.88 9.65 -9.99
N GLN A 254 6.75 10.01 -10.96
CA GLN A 254 6.48 11.14 -11.86
C GLN A 254 5.19 10.92 -12.65
N LYS A 255 5.04 9.75 -13.27
CA LYS A 255 3.81 9.37 -13.99
C LYS A 255 2.59 9.54 -13.09
N GLU A 256 2.63 8.99 -11.89
CA GLU A 256 1.54 8.98 -10.93
C GLU A 256 1.18 10.39 -10.40
N ILE A 257 2.16 11.28 -10.24
CA ILE A 257 1.92 12.70 -9.95
C ILE A 257 1.14 13.36 -11.10
N TYR A 258 1.52 13.10 -12.36
CA TYR A 258 0.88 13.68 -13.54
C TYR A 258 -0.45 13.01 -13.92
N GLU A 259 -0.73 11.81 -13.42
CA GLU A 259 -2.01 11.11 -13.60
C GLU A 259 -3.11 11.61 -12.65
N GLN A 260 -2.80 12.39 -11.63
CA GLN A 260 -3.76 12.81 -10.61
C GLN A 260 -5.03 13.48 -11.17
N PRO A 261 -4.99 14.35 -12.18
CA PRO A 261 -6.23 14.89 -12.78
C PRO A 261 -7.18 13.79 -13.25
N ASN A 262 -6.68 12.82 -14.00
CA ASN A 262 -7.47 11.69 -14.50
C ASN A 262 -7.91 10.74 -13.38
N ALA A 263 -7.04 10.46 -12.42
CA ALA A 263 -7.38 9.63 -11.26
C ALA A 263 -8.53 10.24 -10.44
N LEU A 264 -8.54 11.55 -10.28
CA LEU A 264 -9.63 12.27 -9.60
C LEU A 264 -10.94 12.22 -10.39
N ILE A 265 -10.90 12.35 -11.72
CA ILE A 265 -12.07 12.16 -12.58
C ILE A 265 -12.66 10.76 -12.36
N ASN A 266 -11.84 9.72 -12.44
CA ASN A 266 -12.25 8.33 -12.23
C ASN A 266 -12.82 8.09 -10.82
N THR A 267 -12.25 8.76 -9.81
CA THR A 267 -12.73 8.67 -8.41
C THR A 267 -14.13 9.26 -8.26
N MET A 268 -14.44 10.32 -8.97
CA MET A 268 -15.73 11.00 -8.92
C MET A 268 -16.78 10.38 -9.85
N GLU A 269 -16.36 9.65 -10.88
CA GLU A 269 -17.25 9.07 -11.88
C GLU A 269 -18.29 8.13 -11.26
N GLY A 270 -19.57 8.37 -11.58
CA GLY A 270 -20.72 7.61 -11.06
C GLY A 270 -21.06 7.89 -9.58
N ARG A 271 -20.36 8.84 -8.92
CA ARG A 271 -20.61 9.24 -7.53
C ARG A 271 -21.10 10.67 -7.38
N ILE A 272 -20.89 11.47 -8.40
CA ILE A 272 -21.43 12.81 -8.53
C ILE A 272 -22.37 12.82 -9.72
N LEU A 273 -23.62 13.22 -9.52
CA LEU A 273 -24.61 13.41 -10.57
C LEU A 273 -25.14 14.84 -10.51
N HIS A 274 -24.93 15.63 -11.58
CA HIS A 274 -25.24 17.06 -11.63
C HIS A 274 -24.52 17.81 -10.50
N ASN A 275 -25.24 18.19 -9.45
CA ASN A 275 -24.74 18.95 -8.31
C ASN A 275 -24.87 18.19 -6.98
N ASN A 276 -25.02 16.87 -7.01
CA ASN A 276 -25.26 16.05 -5.84
C ASN A 276 -24.27 14.89 -5.73
N VAL A 277 -23.91 14.52 -4.51
CA VAL A 277 -23.24 13.27 -4.21
C VAL A 277 -24.27 12.14 -4.10
N ILE A 278 -24.02 11.04 -4.80
CA ILE A 278 -24.89 9.85 -4.78
C ILE A 278 -24.49 8.97 -3.59
N VAL A 279 -25.32 8.96 -2.55
CA VAL A 279 -25.03 8.21 -1.31
C VAL A 279 -24.94 6.71 -1.58
N ASP A 280 -25.85 6.14 -2.36
CA ASP A 280 -25.89 4.72 -2.67
C ASP A 280 -24.72 4.23 -3.55
N ALA A 281 -23.96 5.15 -4.16
CA ALA A 281 -22.73 4.84 -4.86
C ALA A 281 -21.56 4.47 -3.91
N ILE A 282 -21.73 4.63 -2.60
CA ILE A 282 -20.78 4.21 -1.57
C ILE A 282 -20.92 2.71 -1.26
N GLY A 283 -22.12 2.17 -1.46
CA GLY A 283 -22.43 0.76 -1.27
C GLY A 283 -23.91 0.54 -1.03
N ASN A 284 -24.34 -0.70 -1.18
CA ASN A 284 -25.74 -1.07 -0.95
C ASN A 284 -26.08 -0.89 0.54
N GLY A 285 -27.19 -0.20 0.86
CA GLY A 285 -27.59 0.11 2.23
C GLY A 285 -26.79 1.24 2.88
N ALA A 286 -26.02 2.01 2.11
CA ALA A 286 -25.22 3.11 2.65
C ALA A 286 -26.10 4.16 3.35
N THR A 287 -27.23 4.53 2.77
CA THR A 287 -28.13 5.54 3.34
C THR A 287 -28.57 5.16 4.75
N GLU A 288 -29.05 3.93 4.98
CA GLU A 288 -29.54 3.46 6.29
C GLU A 288 -28.43 3.38 7.35
N ILE A 289 -27.19 3.10 6.92
CA ILE A 289 -26.03 3.08 7.81
C ILE A 289 -25.63 4.52 8.16
N LEU A 290 -25.46 5.38 7.16
CA LEU A 290 -24.94 6.75 7.35
C LEU A 290 -25.89 7.64 8.14
N GLU A 291 -27.21 7.45 8.03
CA GLU A 291 -28.21 8.16 8.85
C GLU A 291 -28.02 7.93 10.36
N LYS A 292 -27.59 6.72 10.75
CA LYS A 292 -27.44 6.32 12.16
C LYS A 292 -26.09 6.70 12.76
N VAL A 293 -25.11 7.07 11.94
CA VAL A 293 -23.74 7.36 12.39
C VAL A 293 -23.72 8.59 13.31
N GLU A 294 -23.17 8.43 14.51
CA GLU A 294 -22.93 9.53 15.46
C GLU A 294 -21.45 9.82 15.66
N HIS A 295 -20.61 8.85 15.33
CA HIS A 295 -19.18 8.95 15.48
C HIS A 295 -18.46 8.20 14.35
N ILE A 296 -17.37 8.80 13.84
CA ILE A 296 -16.46 8.19 12.87
C ILE A 296 -15.15 7.81 13.58
N GLN A 297 -14.76 6.56 13.46
CA GLN A 297 -13.41 6.11 13.82
C GLN A 297 -12.66 5.79 12.54
N ILE A 298 -11.67 6.60 12.19
CA ILE A 298 -10.76 6.31 11.07
C ILE A 298 -9.56 5.55 11.59
N VAL A 299 -9.20 4.46 10.90
CA VAL A 299 -8.01 3.66 11.23
C VAL A 299 -7.21 3.41 9.95
N ALA A 300 -5.94 3.80 9.95
CA ALA A 300 -5.08 3.69 8.77
C ALA A 300 -3.58 3.76 9.16
N CYS A 301 -2.70 3.57 8.18
CA CYS A 301 -1.24 3.68 8.30
C CYS A 301 -0.68 4.73 7.33
N GLY A 302 0.42 5.38 7.68
CA GLY A 302 1.23 6.24 6.80
C GLY A 302 0.42 7.32 6.08
N THR A 303 0.57 7.38 4.76
CA THR A 303 -0.14 8.32 3.87
C THR A 303 -1.67 8.28 4.07
N SER A 304 -2.25 7.11 4.22
CA SER A 304 -3.70 6.95 4.46
C SER A 304 -4.12 7.49 5.83
N TYR A 305 -3.27 7.38 6.86
CA TYR A 305 -3.51 8.02 8.15
C TYR A 305 -3.52 9.55 8.02
N ASN A 306 -2.59 10.13 7.25
CA ASN A 306 -2.55 11.58 6.99
C ASN A 306 -3.81 12.05 6.25
N ALA A 307 -4.34 11.25 5.32
CA ALA A 307 -5.62 11.54 4.67
C ALA A 307 -6.79 11.54 5.67
N GLY A 308 -6.83 10.57 6.58
CA GLY A 308 -7.81 10.52 7.67
C GLY A 308 -7.72 11.74 8.58
N MET A 309 -6.51 12.16 8.94
CA MET A 309 -6.27 13.35 9.77
C MET A 309 -6.78 14.63 9.11
N THR A 310 -6.68 14.76 7.79
CA THR A 310 -7.29 15.88 7.04
C THR A 310 -8.81 15.78 7.09
N ALA A 311 -9.38 14.61 6.83
CA ALA A 311 -10.81 14.40 6.79
C ALA A 311 -11.50 14.64 8.15
N ARG A 312 -10.80 14.46 9.27
CA ARG A 312 -11.30 14.76 10.60
C ARG A 312 -11.87 16.18 10.68
N TYR A 313 -11.13 17.16 10.15
CA TYR A 313 -11.58 18.55 10.12
C TYR A 313 -12.88 18.70 9.32
N TRP A 314 -12.99 18.02 8.19
CA TRP A 314 -14.19 18.07 7.36
C TRP A 314 -15.38 17.37 8.00
N PHE A 315 -15.21 16.21 8.65
CA PHE A 315 -16.29 15.51 9.35
C PHE A 315 -16.90 16.40 10.44
N GLU A 316 -16.05 17.04 11.24
CA GLU A 316 -16.51 17.89 12.33
C GLU A 316 -17.10 19.21 11.82
N ALA A 317 -16.43 19.89 10.88
CA ALA A 317 -16.87 21.21 10.40
C ALA A 317 -18.04 21.16 9.42
N LEU A 318 -18.10 20.19 8.52
CA LEU A 318 -19.10 20.12 7.45
C LEU A 318 -20.23 19.15 7.79
N ALA A 319 -19.91 17.93 8.20
CA ALA A 319 -20.91 16.91 8.50
C ALA A 319 -21.46 16.99 9.94
N GLY A 320 -20.82 17.73 10.85
CA GLY A 320 -21.25 17.85 12.24
C GLY A 320 -21.19 16.52 13.00
N VAL A 321 -20.26 15.62 12.62
CA VAL A 321 -20.08 14.29 13.21
C VAL A 321 -18.70 14.23 13.83
N SER A 322 -18.61 13.77 15.09
CA SER A 322 -17.33 13.61 15.77
C SER A 322 -16.45 12.56 15.07
N CYS A 323 -15.14 12.82 14.95
CA CYS A 323 -14.23 11.96 14.24
C CYS A 323 -12.91 11.79 14.99
N ASP A 324 -12.56 10.56 15.29
CA ASP A 324 -11.23 10.18 15.78
C ASP A 324 -10.43 9.45 14.71
N VAL A 325 -9.12 9.67 14.69
CA VAL A 325 -8.22 9.06 13.72
C VAL A 325 -7.07 8.41 14.46
N GLU A 326 -6.82 7.13 14.20
CA GLU A 326 -5.77 6.37 14.87
C GLU A 326 -4.90 5.60 13.89
N ILE A 327 -3.64 5.41 14.26
CA ILE A 327 -2.71 4.53 13.55
C ILE A 327 -3.14 3.07 13.81
N ALA A 328 -3.24 2.27 12.76
CA ALA A 328 -3.79 0.92 12.85
C ALA A 328 -2.99 -0.01 13.77
N SER A 329 -1.65 0.08 13.78
CA SER A 329 -0.79 -0.70 14.69
C SER A 329 -1.07 -0.40 16.16
N GLU A 330 -1.42 0.84 16.51
CA GLU A 330 -1.73 1.23 17.88
C GLU A 330 -3.17 0.86 18.26
N PHE A 331 -4.12 1.07 17.32
CA PHE A 331 -5.53 0.76 17.53
C PHE A 331 -5.74 -0.72 17.89
N ARG A 332 -5.08 -1.64 17.18
CA ARG A 332 -5.29 -3.08 17.32
C ARG A 332 -4.86 -3.66 18.68
N TYR A 333 -3.97 -2.99 19.41
CA TYR A 333 -3.43 -3.52 20.68
C TYR A 333 -3.91 -2.78 21.92
N ARG A 334 -4.39 -1.54 21.78
CA ARG A 334 -4.87 -0.81 22.94
C ARG A 334 -6.25 -1.29 23.40
N LYS A 335 -6.55 -1.11 24.69
CA LYS A 335 -7.90 -1.25 25.22
C LYS A 335 -8.67 0.06 25.00
N PHE A 336 -9.83 -0.03 24.37
CA PHE A 336 -10.68 1.13 24.11
C PHE A 336 -12.16 0.83 24.38
N VAL A 337 -12.95 1.89 24.49
CA VAL A 337 -14.40 1.82 24.60
C VAL A 337 -15.00 2.26 23.27
N THR A 338 -15.81 1.40 22.68
CA THR A 338 -16.55 1.74 21.45
C THR A 338 -17.70 2.69 21.79
N ARG A 339 -17.78 3.83 21.11
CA ARG A 339 -18.92 4.74 21.26
C ARG A 339 -20.13 4.15 20.52
N PRO A 340 -21.37 4.38 21.03
CA PRO A 340 -22.58 3.98 20.31
C PRO A 340 -22.62 4.57 18.90
N ASN A 341 -23.25 3.86 17.96
CA ASN A 341 -23.44 4.29 16.58
C ASN A 341 -22.14 4.75 15.87
N SER A 342 -21.03 4.10 16.20
CA SER A 342 -19.73 4.36 15.57
C SER A 342 -19.60 3.60 14.26
N LEU A 343 -19.22 4.32 13.19
CA LEU A 343 -18.77 3.75 11.93
C LEU A 343 -17.24 3.64 11.94
N LEU A 344 -16.72 2.44 11.72
CA LEU A 344 -15.29 2.28 11.42
C LEU A 344 -15.04 2.65 9.96
N VAL A 345 -14.05 3.50 9.70
CA VAL A 345 -13.58 3.80 8.35
C VAL A 345 -12.12 3.38 8.24
N THR A 346 -11.83 2.40 7.40
CA THR A 346 -10.46 2.02 7.07
C THR A 346 -10.04 2.65 5.75
N ILE A 347 -8.78 3.07 5.65
CA ILE A 347 -8.22 3.67 4.44
C ILE A 347 -6.95 2.92 4.07
N SER A 348 -6.87 2.42 2.84
CA SER A 348 -5.69 1.71 2.34
C SER A 348 -5.62 1.78 0.82
N GLN A 349 -4.44 2.02 0.25
CA GLN A 349 -4.26 1.95 -1.20
C GLN A 349 -4.40 0.50 -1.69
N SER A 350 -3.70 -0.45 -1.05
CA SER A 350 -3.68 -1.86 -1.45
C SER A 350 -4.86 -2.68 -0.93
N GLY A 351 -5.44 -2.27 0.21
CA GLY A 351 -6.44 -3.04 0.94
C GLY A 351 -5.93 -4.32 1.58
N GLU A 352 -4.59 -4.49 1.67
CA GLU A 352 -3.92 -5.66 2.23
C GLU A 352 -2.93 -5.29 3.35
N THR A 353 -3.02 -4.09 3.90
CA THR A 353 -2.17 -3.67 5.02
C THR A 353 -2.54 -4.47 6.27
N ALA A 354 -1.58 -5.24 6.80
CA ALA A 354 -1.83 -6.20 7.90
C ALA A 354 -2.47 -5.56 9.13
N ASP A 355 -1.90 -4.46 9.62
CA ASP A 355 -2.43 -3.75 10.79
C ASP A 355 -3.84 -3.22 10.56
N THR A 356 -4.12 -2.66 9.36
CA THR A 356 -5.45 -2.12 9.04
C THR A 356 -6.50 -3.23 8.96
N LEU A 357 -6.12 -4.39 8.41
CA LEU A 357 -7.00 -5.55 8.32
C LEU A 357 -7.28 -6.14 9.71
N ALA A 358 -6.26 -6.26 10.54
CA ALA A 358 -6.42 -6.70 11.93
C ALA A 358 -7.28 -5.73 12.75
N ALA A 359 -7.11 -4.43 12.55
CA ALA A 359 -7.94 -3.40 13.17
C ALA A 359 -9.42 -3.49 12.75
N LEU A 360 -9.69 -3.75 11.46
CA LEU A 360 -11.05 -4.00 10.95
C LEU A 360 -11.70 -5.20 11.67
N ARG A 361 -10.99 -6.32 11.75
CA ARG A 361 -11.48 -7.54 12.41
C ARG A 361 -11.76 -7.32 13.89
N LEU A 362 -10.83 -6.66 14.60
CA LEU A 362 -11.02 -6.29 16.00
C LEU A 362 -12.24 -5.37 16.21
N ALA A 363 -12.45 -4.38 15.34
CA ALA A 363 -13.57 -3.45 15.46
C ALA A 363 -14.93 -4.17 15.32
N LYS A 364 -15.03 -5.16 14.42
CA LYS A 364 -16.24 -6.01 14.31
C LYS A 364 -16.54 -6.74 15.62
N GLU A 365 -15.52 -7.28 16.29
CA GLU A 365 -15.68 -7.94 17.60
C GLU A 365 -16.05 -6.95 18.71
N LYS A 366 -15.64 -5.69 18.60
CA LYS A 366 -15.86 -4.62 19.60
C LYS A 366 -17.19 -3.88 19.44
N GLY A 367 -18.04 -4.29 18.49
CA GLY A 367 -19.40 -3.76 18.36
C GLY A 367 -19.51 -2.42 17.65
N TYR A 368 -18.60 -2.10 16.72
CA TYR A 368 -18.85 -1.03 15.75
C TYR A 368 -20.09 -1.38 14.92
N MET A 369 -20.92 -0.40 14.62
CA MET A 369 -22.22 -0.65 13.95
C MET A 369 -22.05 -1.12 12.50
N ALA A 370 -20.98 -0.69 11.83
CA ALA A 370 -20.60 -1.09 10.49
C ALA A 370 -19.13 -0.70 10.23
N ALA A 371 -18.56 -1.25 9.17
CA ALA A 371 -17.24 -0.92 8.65
C ALA A 371 -17.33 -0.47 7.19
N LEU A 372 -16.69 0.65 6.87
CA LEU A 372 -16.51 1.17 5.52
C LEU A 372 -15.02 1.19 5.19
N THR A 373 -14.63 0.70 4.02
CA THR A 373 -13.26 0.85 3.54
C THR A 373 -13.16 1.82 2.37
N ILE A 374 -12.16 2.72 2.39
CA ILE A 374 -11.73 3.51 1.22
C ILE A 374 -10.50 2.83 0.65
N CYS A 375 -10.61 2.24 -0.53
CA CYS A 375 -9.58 1.39 -1.11
C CYS A 375 -9.44 1.59 -2.63
N ASN A 376 -8.27 1.26 -3.18
CA ASN A 376 -8.05 1.33 -4.63
C ASN A 376 -8.16 -0.05 -5.31
N VAL A 377 -7.96 -1.15 -4.59
CA VAL A 377 -7.97 -2.52 -5.12
C VAL A 377 -9.28 -3.21 -4.73
N SER A 378 -10.17 -3.40 -5.72
CA SER A 378 -11.53 -3.93 -5.50
C SER A 378 -11.56 -5.38 -5.01
N SER A 379 -10.53 -6.17 -5.33
CA SER A 379 -10.41 -7.58 -4.93
C SER A 379 -9.69 -7.79 -3.59
N SER A 380 -9.38 -6.71 -2.87
CA SER A 380 -8.60 -6.77 -1.63
C SER A 380 -9.40 -7.31 -0.45
N SER A 381 -8.66 -7.78 0.57
CA SER A 381 -9.25 -8.31 1.81
C SER A 381 -10.08 -7.28 2.56
N LEU A 382 -9.61 -6.01 2.66
CA LEU A 382 -10.41 -4.95 3.29
C LEU A 382 -11.75 -4.75 2.60
N VAL A 383 -11.79 -4.78 1.26
CA VAL A 383 -13.04 -4.62 0.50
C VAL A 383 -13.99 -5.79 0.75
N ARG A 384 -13.48 -7.03 0.72
CA ARG A 384 -14.31 -8.22 0.95
C ARG A 384 -14.84 -8.33 2.39
N GLU A 385 -14.07 -7.83 3.36
CA GLU A 385 -14.43 -7.93 4.77
C GLU A 385 -15.20 -6.72 5.31
N SER A 386 -15.36 -5.63 4.56
CA SER A 386 -16.11 -4.44 4.99
C SER A 386 -17.58 -4.50 4.54
N ASP A 387 -18.46 -3.84 5.30
CA ASP A 387 -19.89 -3.74 4.97
C ASP A 387 -20.13 -2.79 3.79
N LEU A 388 -19.32 -1.73 3.69
CA LEU A 388 -19.34 -0.75 2.61
C LEU A 388 -17.92 -0.55 2.05
N ALA A 389 -17.81 -0.30 0.73
CA ALA A 389 -16.54 -0.07 0.07
C ALA A 389 -16.59 1.13 -0.88
N PHE A 390 -15.79 2.14 -0.59
CA PHE A 390 -15.57 3.28 -1.48
C PHE A 390 -14.31 3.07 -2.30
N MET A 391 -14.46 2.70 -3.57
CA MET A 391 -13.32 2.46 -4.46
C MET A 391 -12.77 3.78 -5.02
N THR A 392 -11.47 4.08 -4.82
CA THR A 392 -10.86 5.32 -5.34
C THR A 392 -10.66 5.29 -6.86
N ARG A 393 -10.54 4.11 -7.48
CA ARG A 393 -10.34 3.95 -8.93
C ARG A 393 -9.17 4.77 -9.49
N ALA A 394 -8.12 4.96 -8.69
CA ALA A 394 -6.95 5.73 -9.08
C ALA A 394 -6.07 5.04 -10.14
N GLY A 395 -6.41 3.82 -10.54
CA GLY A 395 -5.57 2.98 -11.38
C GLY A 395 -4.42 2.36 -10.58
N VAL A 396 -3.52 1.67 -11.27
CA VAL A 396 -2.34 1.04 -10.65
C VAL A 396 -1.38 2.13 -10.17
N GLU A 397 -0.88 2.01 -8.94
CA GLU A 397 0.17 2.84 -8.36
C GLU A 397 1.35 1.95 -7.98
N VAL A 398 2.46 2.12 -8.69
CA VAL A 398 3.67 1.27 -8.61
C VAL A 398 4.74 1.88 -7.72
N GLY A 399 4.93 3.20 -7.78
CA GLY A 399 5.88 3.93 -6.94
C GLY A 399 5.64 3.63 -5.46
N VAL A 400 6.69 3.29 -4.71
CA VAL A 400 6.55 2.93 -3.28
C VAL A 400 5.94 4.08 -2.49
N ALA A 401 6.42 5.31 -2.69
CA ALA A 401 5.86 6.51 -2.10
C ALA A 401 4.52 6.86 -2.79
N SER A 402 3.43 6.80 -2.05
CA SER A 402 2.08 7.07 -2.58
C SER A 402 1.90 8.53 -2.98
N THR A 403 1.25 8.77 -4.13
CA THR A 403 0.95 10.10 -4.67
C THR A 403 -0.51 10.25 -5.06
N LYS A 404 -0.94 9.70 -6.19
CA LYS A 404 -2.34 9.76 -6.65
C LYS A 404 -3.30 9.04 -5.71
N ALA A 405 -2.86 8.00 -5.00
CA ALA A 405 -3.67 7.35 -3.99
C ALA A 405 -4.08 8.32 -2.87
N PHE A 406 -3.18 9.20 -2.42
CA PHE A 406 -3.47 10.18 -1.38
C PHE A 406 -4.53 11.19 -1.82
N THR A 407 -4.37 11.84 -2.97
CA THR A 407 -5.31 12.85 -3.48
C THR A 407 -6.68 12.25 -3.78
N THR A 408 -6.73 11.02 -4.30
CA THR A 408 -7.99 10.31 -4.53
C THR A 408 -8.65 9.85 -3.24
N GLN A 409 -7.88 9.48 -2.19
CA GLN A 409 -8.42 9.21 -0.86
C GLN A 409 -9.04 10.47 -0.24
N LEU A 410 -8.38 11.62 -0.36
CA LEU A 410 -8.94 12.90 0.10
C LEU A 410 -10.25 13.26 -0.62
N ALA A 411 -10.31 13.09 -1.95
CA ALA A 411 -11.53 13.32 -2.71
C ALA A 411 -12.65 12.34 -2.30
N ALA A 412 -12.35 11.07 -2.09
CA ALA A 412 -13.28 10.06 -1.60
C ALA A 412 -13.81 10.41 -0.19
N LEU A 413 -12.92 10.84 0.70
CA LEU A 413 -13.28 11.29 2.05
C LEU A 413 -14.18 12.52 2.03
N LEU A 414 -13.89 13.51 1.17
CA LEU A 414 -14.74 14.70 1.05
C LEU A 414 -16.14 14.34 0.52
N MET A 415 -16.24 13.40 -0.44
CA MET A 415 -17.54 12.88 -0.89
C MET A 415 -18.27 12.11 0.22
N LEU A 416 -17.56 11.31 1.03
CA LEU A 416 -18.14 10.60 2.18
C LEU A 416 -18.65 11.60 3.25
N VAL A 417 -17.87 12.63 3.58
CA VAL A 417 -18.26 13.72 4.48
C VAL A 417 -19.55 14.40 3.97
N THR A 418 -19.58 14.69 2.67
CA THR A 418 -20.75 15.33 2.02
C THR A 418 -21.99 14.43 2.10
N ALA A 419 -21.84 13.13 1.82
CA ALA A 419 -22.90 12.15 1.90
C ALA A 419 -23.49 12.06 3.33
N ILE A 420 -22.61 11.94 4.35
CA ILE A 420 -23.04 11.88 5.76
C ILE A 420 -23.72 13.19 6.18
N GLY A 421 -23.12 14.34 5.88
CA GLY A 421 -23.70 15.63 6.22
C GLY A 421 -25.06 15.88 5.56
N LYS A 422 -25.24 15.39 4.33
CA LYS A 422 -26.50 15.44 3.60
C LYS A 422 -27.60 14.59 4.26
N VAL A 423 -27.35 13.30 4.49
CA VAL A 423 -28.36 12.41 5.09
C VAL A 423 -28.72 12.82 6.51
N LYS A 424 -27.80 13.44 7.25
CA LYS A 424 -28.05 14.00 8.59
C LYS A 424 -28.70 15.40 8.57
N GLY A 425 -28.83 16.03 7.40
CA GLY A 425 -29.37 17.37 7.26
C GLY A 425 -28.43 18.50 7.73
N ASN A 426 -27.17 18.24 7.96
CA ASN A 426 -26.17 19.21 8.40
C ASN A 426 -25.53 19.97 7.21
N ILE A 427 -25.60 19.42 6.01
CA ILE A 427 -25.17 20.08 4.76
C ILE A 427 -26.45 20.48 3.98
N SER A 428 -26.62 21.78 3.73
CA SER A 428 -27.74 22.28 2.90
C SER A 428 -27.51 21.95 1.42
N ASN A 429 -28.57 22.03 0.62
CA ASN A 429 -28.46 21.80 -0.83
C ASN A 429 -27.48 22.78 -1.48
N GLU A 430 -27.44 24.05 -1.05
CA GLU A 430 -26.52 25.06 -1.56
C GLU A 430 -25.05 24.71 -1.24
N LYS A 431 -24.81 24.22 -0.01
CA LYS A 431 -23.46 23.80 0.41
C LYS A 431 -23.02 22.52 -0.31
N GLU A 432 -23.94 21.57 -0.54
CA GLU A 432 -23.64 20.38 -1.37
C GLU A 432 -23.24 20.79 -2.80
N VAL A 433 -24.00 21.72 -3.41
CA VAL A 433 -23.68 22.25 -4.74
C VAL A 433 -22.31 22.93 -4.77
N GLU A 434 -21.94 23.68 -3.73
CA GLU A 434 -20.62 24.32 -3.61
C GLU A 434 -19.52 23.27 -3.56
N ILE A 435 -19.63 22.25 -2.70
CA ILE A 435 -18.66 21.17 -2.55
C ILE A 435 -18.51 20.39 -3.86
N VAL A 436 -19.62 20.03 -4.50
CA VAL A 436 -19.62 19.28 -5.75
C VAL A 436 -18.96 20.08 -6.87
N LYS A 437 -19.23 21.38 -6.99
CA LYS A 437 -18.57 22.24 -7.99
C LYS A 437 -17.07 22.35 -7.72
N ALA A 438 -16.65 22.45 -6.45
CA ALA A 438 -15.25 22.46 -6.08
C ALA A 438 -14.57 21.15 -6.47
N LEU A 439 -15.18 19.99 -6.17
CA LEU A 439 -14.67 18.67 -6.59
C LEU A 439 -14.59 18.55 -8.12
N GLN A 440 -15.61 18.98 -8.86
CA GLN A 440 -15.61 18.93 -10.33
C GLN A 440 -14.55 19.84 -10.95
N SER A 441 -14.16 20.94 -10.30
CA SER A 441 -13.09 21.82 -10.76
C SER A 441 -11.69 21.27 -10.43
N LEU A 442 -11.59 20.34 -9.47
CA LEU A 442 -10.32 19.87 -8.91
C LEU A 442 -9.34 19.33 -9.96
N PRO A 443 -9.71 18.53 -10.98
CA PRO A 443 -8.77 18.08 -11.99
C PRO A 443 -8.06 19.24 -12.70
N ALA A 444 -8.80 20.28 -13.10
CA ALA A 444 -8.23 21.45 -13.74
C ALA A 444 -7.36 22.30 -12.77
N GLU A 445 -7.72 22.35 -11.49
CA GLU A 445 -6.88 23.02 -10.49
C GLU A 445 -5.55 22.26 -10.28
N ILE A 446 -5.58 20.91 -10.27
CA ILE A 446 -4.37 20.10 -10.17
C ILE A 446 -3.46 20.31 -11.39
N GLU A 447 -4.00 20.45 -12.61
CA GLU A 447 -3.20 20.80 -13.79
C GLU A 447 -2.47 22.15 -13.61
N LYS A 448 -3.11 23.13 -12.97
CA LYS A 448 -2.44 24.41 -12.64
C LYS A 448 -1.33 24.22 -11.61
N ALA A 449 -1.50 23.34 -10.62
CA ALA A 449 -0.45 23.01 -9.66
C ALA A 449 0.75 22.32 -10.34
N LEU A 450 0.50 21.40 -11.27
CA LEU A 450 1.54 20.73 -12.06
C LEU A 450 2.33 21.69 -12.95
N ALA A 451 1.76 22.83 -13.35
CA ALA A 451 2.47 23.83 -14.14
C ALA A 451 3.64 24.48 -13.39
N PHE A 452 3.70 24.38 -12.06
CA PHE A 452 4.83 24.84 -11.24
C PHE A 452 6.01 23.86 -11.19
N ASP A 453 5.97 22.74 -11.90
CA ASP A 453 6.98 21.68 -11.88
C ASP A 453 8.40 22.26 -12.06
N LYS A 454 8.61 23.13 -13.03
CA LYS A 454 9.91 23.74 -13.32
C LYS A 454 10.40 24.71 -12.23
N ASP A 455 9.50 25.49 -11.65
CA ASP A 455 9.84 26.43 -10.57
C ASP A 455 10.22 25.65 -9.32
N ILE A 456 9.52 24.54 -9.05
CA ILE A 456 9.78 23.64 -7.92
C ILE A 456 11.08 22.85 -8.14
N GLU A 457 11.37 22.40 -9.36
CA GLU A 457 12.67 21.80 -9.72
C GLU A 457 13.82 22.73 -9.36
N THR A 458 13.73 24.01 -9.76
CA THR A 458 14.74 25.02 -9.43
C THR A 458 14.87 25.26 -7.93
N LEU A 459 13.73 25.30 -7.21
CA LEU A 459 13.72 25.46 -5.75
C LEU A 459 14.34 24.25 -5.03
N ALA A 460 14.18 23.04 -5.58
CA ALA A 460 14.71 21.81 -5.01
C ALA A 460 16.24 21.76 -4.99
N GLU A 461 16.94 22.55 -5.82
CA GLU A 461 18.40 22.63 -5.85
C GLU A 461 18.98 23.06 -4.48
N ASP A 462 18.25 23.85 -3.70
CA ASP A 462 18.67 24.28 -2.38
C ASP A 462 18.79 23.14 -1.36
N PHE A 463 18.17 21.99 -1.66
CA PHE A 463 18.15 20.83 -0.79
C PHE A 463 19.30 19.83 -1.05
N ALA A 464 20.15 20.08 -2.04
CA ALA A 464 21.24 19.19 -2.45
C ALA A 464 22.10 18.72 -1.26
N GLU A 465 22.53 19.66 -0.42
CA GLU A 465 23.40 19.39 0.74
C GLU A 465 22.63 19.29 2.08
N LYS A 466 21.29 19.39 2.06
CA LYS A 466 20.50 19.35 3.28
C LYS A 466 20.26 17.91 3.76
N ASN A 467 20.31 17.72 5.09
CA ASN A 467 20.04 16.44 5.75
C ASN A 467 18.80 16.49 6.65
N HIS A 468 18.30 17.67 6.95
CA HIS A 468 17.12 17.91 7.76
C HIS A 468 16.19 18.87 7.08
N ALA A 469 14.89 18.79 7.40
CA ALA A 469 13.87 19.76 6.93
C ALA A 469 12.68 19.76 7.90
N LEU A 470 12.06 20.93 8.07
CA LEU A 470 10.80 21.06 8.81
C LEU A 470 9.67 21.46 7.88
N PHE A 471 8.50 20.92 8.12
CA PHE A 471 7.28 21.24 7.40
C PHE A 471 6.27 21.85 8.37
N LEU A 472 5.63 22.95 7.99
CA LEU A 472 4.68 23.66 8.82
C LEU A 472 3.32 23.79 8.14
N GLY A 473 2.27 23.46 8.88
CA GLY A 473 0.88 23.69 8.49
C GLY A 473 0.02 24.05 9.68
N ARG A 474 -1.16 24.61 9.45
CA ARG A 474 -2.15 24.87 10.50
C ARG A 474 -3.52 24.36 10.10
N GLY A 475 -4.34 23.98 11.10
CA GLY A 475 -5.65 23.38 10.86
C GLY A 475 -5.51 22.14 9.96
N GLU A 476 -6.37 22.04 8.97
CA GLU A 476 -6.37 20.93 8.00
C GLU A 476 -5.11 20.83 7.12
N PHE A 477 -4.25 21.86 7.12
CA PHE A 477 -2.97 21.85 6.41
C PHE A 477 -1.82 21.27 7.24
N TYR A 478 -2.00 21.03 8.53
CA TYR A 478 -1.01 20.28 9.31
C TYR A 478 -0.87 18.84 8.82
N PRO A 479 -1.94 18.06 8.60
CA PRO A 479 -1.81 16.75 7.97
C PRO A 479 -1.21 16.78 6.56
N ILE A 480 -1.41 17.84 5.79
CA ILE A 480 -0.75 18.02 4.47
C ILE A 480 0.75 18.23 4.64
N ALA A 481 1.17 19.00 5.65
CA ALA A 481 2.59 19.12 6.00
C ALA A 481 3.18 17.78 6.48
N MET A 482 2.43 16.97 7.24
CA MET A 482 2.82 15.61 7.63
C MET A 482 3.05 14.72 6.40
N GLU A 483 2.14 14.73 5.45
CA GLU A 483 2.28 13.97 4.20
C GLU A 483 3.47 14.44 3.37
N ALA A 484 3.67 15.76 3.25
CA ALA A 484 4.81 16.33 2.56
C ALA A 484 6.16 15.91 3.19
N SER A 485 6.25 15.97 4.52
CA SER A 485 7.45 15.50 5.25
C SER A 485 7.68 14.00 5.09
N LEU A 486 6.61 13.21 5.06
CA LEU A 486 6.66 11.77 4.81
C LEU A 486 7.22 11.49 3.40
N LYS A 487 6.69 12.14 2.37
CA LYS A 487 7.18 11.98 0.99
C LYS A 487 8.65 12.34 0.87
N LEU A 488 9.06 13.47 1.44
CA LEU A 488 10.47 13.91 1.38
C LEU A 488 11.39 12.88 2.03
N LYS A 489 11.09 12.40 3.25
CA LYS A 489 11.95 11.43 3.95
C LYS A 489 12.01 10.09 3.25
N GLU A 490 10.89 9.61 2.68
CA GLU A 490 10.82 8.31 2.03
C GLU A 490 11.78 8.18 0.84
N ILE A 491 11.83 9.20 0.00
CA ILE A 491 12.52 9.12 -1.29
C ILE A 491 13.86 9.87 -1.35
N SER A 492 14.09 10.88 -0.49
CA SER A 492 15.35 11.64 -0.45
C SER A 492 16.27 11.26 0.71
N TYR A 493 15.75 10.54 1.71
CA TYR A 493 16.41 10.19 2.98
C TYR A 493 16.78 11.40 3.85
N ILE A 494 16.28 12.60 3.53
CA ILE A 494 16.35 13.77 4.42
C ILE A 494 15.48 13.49 5.64
N HIS A 495 16.01 13.72 6.84
CA HIS A 495 15.20 13.64 8.06
C HIS A 495 14.23 14.82 8.11
N ALA A 496 12.99 14.57 7.67
CA ALA A 496 11.95 15.59 7.57
C ALA A 496 10.87 15.34 8.62
N GLU A 497 10.48 16.39 9.34
CA GLU A 497 9.41 16.37 10.33
C GLU A 497 8.37 17.45 10.03
N ALA A 498 7.12 17.20 10.46
CA ALA A 498 6.05 18.17 10.33
C ALA A 498 5.52 18.57 11.70
N TYR A 499 5.22 19.85 11.87
CA TYR A 499 4.62 20.39 13.08
C TYR A 499 3.40 21.24 12.76
N ALA A 500 2.40 21.18 13.61
CA ALA A 500 1.42 22.26 13.68
C ALA A 500 2.17 23.55 14.00
N ALA A 501 2.10 24.55 13.11
CA ALA A 501 2.99 25.71 13.19
C ALA A 501 2.92 26.46 14.55
N GLY A 502 1.78 26.36 15.27
CA GLY A 502 1.65 26.90 16.63
C GLY A 502 2.51 26.19 17.67
N GLU A 503 2.89 24.92 17.43
CA GLU A 503 3.73 24.11 18.35
C GLU A 503 5.22 24.44 18.25
N LEU A 504 5.65 25.27 17.29
CA LEU A 504 7.06 25.68 17.18
C LEU A 504 7.64 26.16 18.51
N LYS A 505 6.87 26.93 19.26
CA LYS A 505 7.30 27.54 20.55
C LYS A 505 7.52 26.51 21.67
N HIS A 506 7.00 25.29 21.49
CA HIS A 506 7.03 24.24 22.50
C HIS A 506 8.16 23.21 22.27
N GLY A 507 9.23 23.65 21.58
CA GLY A 507 10.44 22.85 21.35
C GLY A 507 11.06 23.00 19.97
N PRO A 508 10.32 22.80 18.85
CA PRO A 508 10.91 22.77 17.52
C PRO A 508 11.67 24.02 17.09
N LEU A 509 11.38 25.20 17.65
CA LEU A 509 12.16 26.43 17.40
C LEU A 509 13.64 26.31 17.76
N ALA A 510 14.00 25.38 18.65
CA ALA A 510 15.38 25.10 19.01
C ALA A 510 16.20 24.50 17.84
N LEU A 511 15.52 23.95 16.82
CA LEU A 511 16.13 23.33 15.65
C LEU A 511 16.35 24.33 14.50
N ILE A 512 15.84 25.57 14.64
CA ILE A 512 15.90 26.57 13.58
C ILE A 512 17.27 27.26 13.57
N ASP A 513 17.96 27.12 12.45
CA ASP A 513 19.20 27.80 12.12
C ASP A 513 19.28 28.07 10.61
N ALA A 514 20.41 28.60 10.12
CA ALA A 514 20.61 28.93 8.72
C ALA A 514 20.69 27.68 7.78
N ASP A 515 20.90 26.50 8.33
CA ASP A 515 20.99 25.25 7.58
C ASP A 515 19.68 24.45 7.55
N MET A 516 18.70 24.84 8.37
CA MET A 516 17.42 24.20 8.45
C MET A 516 16.41 24.77 7.43
N PRO A 517 16.08 24.07 6.35
CA PRO A 517 14.97 24.46 5.49
C PRO A 517 13.64 24.24 6.19
N VAL A 518 12.78 25.25 6.14
CA VAL A 518 11.44 25.24 6.70
C VAL A 518 10.43 25.46 5.59
N ILE A 519 9.68 24.42 5.25
CA ILE A 519 8.66 24.43 4.21
C ILE A 519 7.32 24.77 4.84
N VAL A 520 6.62 25.78 4.31
CA VAL A 520 5.35 26.27 4.88
C VAL A 520 4.25 26.22 3.85
N VAL A 521 3.12 25.58 4.20
CA VAL A 521 1.88 25.64 3.42
C VAL A 521 1.03 26.80 3.96
N ALA A 522 0.82 27.83 3.13
CA ALA A 522 0.20 29.09 3.53
C ALA A 522 -1.00 29.47 2.63
N PRO A 523 -2.14 28.77 2.72
CA PRO A 523 -3.34 29.12 2.00
C PRO A 523 -3.91 30.45 2.53
N ASN A 524 -4.73 31.11 1.72
CA ASN A 524 -5.47 32.29 2.15
C ASN A 524 -6.78 31.89 2.86
N ASN A 525 -6.68 31.56 4.14
CA ASN A 525 -7.81 31.18 4.99
C ASN A 525 -7.79 31.96 6.34
N GLU A 526 -8.70 31.66 7.23
CA GLU A 526 -8.84 32.30 8.54
C GLU A 526 -7.58 32.20 9.44
N LEU A 527 -6.72 31.21 9.20
CA LEU A 527 -5.47 30.99 9.95
C LEU A 527 -4.25 31.66 9.35
N LEU A 528 -4.38 32.34 8.19
CA LEU A 528 -3.26 32.94 7.46
C LEU A 528 -2.41 33.86 8.33
N GLU A 529 -3.01 34.76 9.10
CA GLU A 529 -2.28 35.70 9.95
C GLU A 529 -1.50 34.99 11.06
N LYS A 530 -1.99 33.82 11.50
CA LYS A 530 -1.27 32.97 12.46
C LYS A 530 -0.08 32.29 11.81
N VAL A 531 -0.23 31.84 10.55
CA VAL A 531 0.88 31.27 9.76
C VAL A 531 1.95 32.33 9.51
N LYS A 532 1.58 33.55 9.12
CA LYS A 532 2.51 34.70 8.98
C LYS A 532 3.32 34.94 10.25
N SER A 533 2.67 34.97 11.40
CA SER A 533 3.35 35.11 12.70
C SER A 533 4.37 34.01 12.95
N ASN A 534 4.04 32.74 12.64
CA ASN A 534 4.98 31.63 12.79
C ASN A 534 6.16 31.73 11.78
N ILE A 535 5.93 32.21 10.57
CA ILE A 535 6.98 32.50 9.58
C ILE A 535 7.98 33.53 10.13
N GLU A 536 7.49 34.62 10.73
CA GLU A 536 8.36 35.63 11.34
C GLU A 536 9.17 35.09 12.53
N GLU A 537 8.62 34.14 13.30
CA GLU A 537 9.36 33.46 14.38
C GLU A 537 10.54 32.63 13.88
N VAL A 538 10.36 31.92 12.75
CA VAL A 538 11.41 31.18 12.05
C VAL A 538 12.46 32.15 11.48
N ARG A 539 11.99 33.18 10.79
CA ARG A 539 12.84 34.19 10.13
C ARG A 539 13.74 34.92 11.14
N ALA A 540 13.19 35.33 12.30
CA ALA A 540 13.94 35.99 13.36
C ALA A 540 15.10 35.14 13.91
N ARG A 541 15.16 33.84 13.61
CA ARG A 541 16.22 32.90 14.01
C ARG A 541 17.11 32.46 12.86
N GLY A 542 16.98 33.12 11.70
CA GLY A 542 17.80 32.84 10.52
C GLY A 542 17.40 31.61 9.71
N GLY A 543 16.25 30.98 10.01
CA GLY A 543 15.76 29.81 9.28
C GLY A 543 15.49 30.12 7.82
N GLN A 544 15.75 29.13 6.94
CA GLN A 544 15.52 29.23 5.50
C GLN A 544 14.10 28.82 5.17
N LEU A 545 13.28 29.77 4.71
CA LEU A 545 11.85 29.60 4.49
C LEU A 545 11.53 29.32 3.01
N TYR A 546 10.69 28.32 2.77
CA TYR A 546 10.13 27.94 1.48
C TYR A 546 8.62 27.96 1.59
N VAL A 547 7.98 29.05 1.16
CA VAL A 547 6.56 29.30 1.42
C VAL A 547 5.75 29.05 0.16
N PHE A 548 4.85 28.07 0.21
CA PHE A 548 3.85 27.82 -0.82
C PHE A 548 2.58 28.57 -0.44
N ALA A 549 2.41 29.75 -1.03
CA ALA A 549 1.41 30.72 -0.60
C ALA A 549 0.37 31.01 -1.67
N ASP A 550 -0.90 31.17 -1.27
CA ASP A 550 -1.93 31.74 -2.15
C ASP A 550 -1.50 33.15 -2.61
N LYS A 551 -1.75 33.46 -3.88
CA LYS A 551 -1.41 34.76 -4.48
C LYS A 551 -2.04 35.97 -3.74
N GLU A 552 -3.17 35.76 -3.08
CA GLU A 552 -3.87 36.80 -2.30
C GLU A 552 -3.36 36.87 -0.85
N ALA A 553 -2.48 35.97 -0.41
CA ALA A 553 -1.92 35.97 0.94
C ALA A 553 -0.96 37.14 1.22
N GLY A 554 -0.49 37.84 0.17
CA GLY A 554 0.28 39.06 0.31
C GLY A 554 1.74 38.85 0.77
N PHE A 555 2.32 37.68 0.54
CA PHE A 555 3.73 37.44 0.80
C PHE A 555 4.61 38.07 -0.26
N THR A 556 5.78 38.57 0.15
CA THR A 556 6.82 39.07 -0.74
C THR A 556 8.15 38.38 -0.45
N PRO A 557 8.91 37.95 -1.47
CA PRO A 557 10.23 37.36 -1.27
C PRO A 557 11.17 38.30 -0.51
N SER A 558 12.02 37.75 0.32
CA SER A 558 13.04 38.48 1.08
C SER A 558 14.24 37.56 1.34
N GLU A 559 15.32 38.12 1.89
CA GLU A 559 16.48 37.33 2.27
C GLU A 559 16.05 36.19 3.23
N GLY A 560 16.48 34.96 2.94
CA GLY A 560 16.10 33.75 3.68
C GLY A 560 14.66 33.28 3.48
N MET A 561 13.89 33.87 2.54
CA MET A 561 12.52 33.45 2.24
C MET A 561 12.24 33.42 0.75
N LYS A 562 12.05 32.21 0.21
CA LYS A 562 11.59 31.95 -1.17
C LYS A 562 10.09 31.63 -1.15
N ILE A 563 9.38 32.10 -2.18
CA ILE A 563 7.92 31.96 -2.26
C ILE A 563 7.55 31.33 -3.61
N ILE A 564 6.75 30.27 -3.57
CA ILE A 564 5.99 29.76 -4.70
C ILE A 564 4.59 30.32 -4.59
N THR A 565 4.25 31.25 -5.48
CA THR A 565 2.93 31.91 -5.48
C THR A 565 1.91 31.04 -6.19
N MET A 566 1.08 30.37 -5.41
CA MET A 566 0.04 29.46 -5.88
C MET A 566 -1.21 30.24 -6.34
N PRO A 567 -1.93 29.78 -7.37
CA PRO A 567 -3.21 30.36 -7.74
C PRO A 567 -4.24 30.17 -6.61
N LYS A 568 -5.22 31.08 -6.58
CA LYS A 568 -6.35 30.94 -5.68
C LYS A 568 -7.17 29.69 -6.04
N VAL A 569 -7.51 28.90 -5.06
CA VAL A 569 -8.34 27.70 -5.18
C VAL A 569 -9.48 27.77 -4.16
N ASN A 570 -10.59 27.04 -4.41
CA ASN A 570 -11.65 26.91 -3.42
C ASN A 570 -11.10 26.28 -2.13
N GLU A 571 -11.41 26.88 -0.98
CA GLU A 571 -10.88 26.50 0.33
C GLU A 571 -11.17 25.01 0.66
N ILE A 572 -12.33 24.48 0.26
CA ILE A 572 -12.75 23.10 0.54
C ILE A 572 -11.80 22.07 -0.08
N ILE A 573 -11.29 22.35 -1.29
CA ILE A 573 -10.37 21.44 -2.01
C ILE A 573 -8.89 21.85 -1.90
N ALA A 574 -8.61 22.95 -1.22
CA ALA A 574 -7.26 23.46 -1.05
C ALA A 574 -6.27 22.45 -0.44
N PRO A 575 -6.62 21.61 0.56
CA PRO A 575 -5.73 20.58 1.06
C PRO A 575 -5.28 19.60 -0.03
N ILE A 576 -6.18 19.21 -0.96
CA ILE A 576 -5.83 18.32 -2.09
C ILE A 576 -4.91 19.04 -3.06
N PHE A 577 -5.21 20.29 -3.39
CA PHE A 577 -4.43 21.11 -4.31
C PHE A 577 -2.99 21.34 -3.83
N TYR A 578 -2.79 21.75 -2.57
CA TYR A 578 -1.47 22.02 -2.00
C TYR A 578 -0.60 20.78 -1.81
N THR A 579 -1.18 19.58 -1.85
CA THR A 579 -0.42 18.32 -1.81
C THR A 579 0.48 18.15 -3.03
N VAL A 580 0.02 18.54 -4.23
CA VAL A 580 0.72 18.28 -5.48
C VAL A 580 2.08 18.98 -5.57
N PRO A 581 2.21 20.29 -5.27
CA PRO A 581 3.52 20.94 -5.24
C PRO A 581 4.47 20.35 -4.19
N MET A 582 3.96 19.78 -3.09
CA MET A 582 4.79 19.08 -2.10
C MET A 582 5.33 17.76 -2.65
N GLN A 583 4.52 17.02 -3.42
CA GLN A 583 4.94 15.81 -4.12
C GLN A 583 6.02 16.11 -5.16
N LEU A 584 5.85 17.18 -5.96
CA LEU A 584 6.85 17.64 -6.93
C LEU A 584 8.17 18.02 -6.25
N LEU A 585 8.11 18.77 -5.14
CA LEU A 585 9.30 19.12 -4.36
C LEU A 585 10.06 17.88 -3.92
N SER A 586 9.36 16.92 -3.31
CA SER A 586 9.97 15.67 -2.83
C SER A 586 10.61 14.89 -3.98
N TYR A 587 9.93 14.80 -5.13
CA TYR A 587 10.41 14.13 -6.33
C TYR A 587 11.72 14.76 -6.85
N HIS A 588 11.76 16.09 -7.03
CA HIS A 588 12.95 16.77 -7.54
C HIS A 588 14.12 16.71 -6.54
N VAL A 589 13.85 16.86 -5.25
CA VAL A 589 14.90 16.71 -4.22
C VAL A 589 15.50 15.30 -4.26
N ALA A 590 14.69 14.26 -4.43
CA ALA A 590 15.18 12.89 -4.55
C ALA A 590 16.07 12.70 -5.79
N LEU A 591 15.71 13.32 -6.93
CA LEU A 591 16.53 13.31 -8.14
C LEU A 591 17.90 13.96 -7.92
N ILE A 592 17.94 15.11 -7.24
CA ILE A 592 19.18 15.82 -6.91
C ILE A 592 20.05 15.01 -5.95
N LYS A 593 19.44 14.35 -4.96
CA LYS A 593 20.13 13.44 -4.03
C LYS A 593 20.61 12.15 -4.70
N GLY A 594 20.16 11.84 -5.93
CA GLY A 594 20.53 10.63 -6.68
C GLY A 594 19.97 9.33 -6.09
N THR A 595 18.86 9.42 -5.38
CA THR A 595 18.20 8.27 -4.75
C THR A 595 17.24 7.55 -5.71
N ASP A 596 16.88 6.30 -5.42
CA ASP A 596 15.86 5.58 -6.18
C ASP A 596 14.47 6.08 -5.78
N VAL A 597 13.82 6.82 -6.68
CA VAL A 597 12.52 7.45 -6.42
C VAL A 597 11.39 6.43 -6.37
N ASP A 598 11.42 5.43 -7.25
CA ASP A 598 10.34 4.45 -7.37
C ASP A 598 10.45 3.33 -6.31
N GLN A 599 11.69 2.98 -5.95
CA GLN A 599 12.01 1.88 -5.03
C GLN A 599 13.04 2.34 -3.98
N PRO A 600 12.66 3.25 -3.07
CA PRO A 600 13.57 3.73 -2.03
C PRO A 600 13.99 2.60 -1.09
N ARG A 601 15.22 2.71 -0.56
CA ARG A 601 15.78 1.70 0.34
C ARG A 601 14.89 1.49 1.57
N ASN A 602 14.82 0.25 2.06
CA ASN A 602 14.13 -0.12 3.30
C ASN A 602 12.61 0.18 3.32
N LEU A 603 11.99 0.40 2.16
CA LEU A 603 10.56 0.61 2.05
C LEU A 603 9.92 -0.36 1.06
N ALA A 604 8.66 -0.66 1.27
CA ALA A 604 7.83 -1.49 0.41
C ALA A 604 6.48 -0.80 0.15
N LYS A 605 5.90 -1.02 -1.03
CA LYS A 605 4.62 -0.39 -1.43
C LYS A 605 3.46 -0.73 -0.49
N SER A 606 3.43 -1.94 0.05
CA SER A 606 2.37 -2.39 0.95
C SER A 606 2.96 -3.31 2.01
N VAL A 607 2.56 -3.13 3.25
CA VAL A 607 3.02 -3.91 4.41
C VAL A 607 1.92 -4.92 4.76
N THR A 608 2.14 -6.19 4.41
CA THR A 608 1.17 -7.29 4.66
C THR A 608 1.63 -8.25 5.77
N VAL A 609 2.68 -7.88 6.46
CA VAL A 609 3.22 -8.59 7.63
C VAL A 609 3.38 -7.59 8.76
N GLU A 610 3.34 -8.09 9.97
CA GLU A 610 3.63 -7.33 11.18
C GLU A 610 5.10 -7.42 11.56
#